data_773291041e7108bcc6c522277190c7dd
#
_entry.id   773291041e7108bcc6c522277190c7dd
#
_cell.length_a   1.000
_cell.length_b   1.000
_cell.length_c   1.000
_cell.angle_alpha   90.00
_cell.angle_beta   90.00
_cell.angle_gamma   90.00
#
_symmetry.space_group_name_H-M   'P 1'
#
loop_
_entity.id
_entity.type
_entity.pdbx_description
1 polymer ?
#
loop_
_entity_poly.entity_id
_entity_poly.type
_entity_poly.pdbx_seq_one_letter_code
_entity_poly.pdbx_strand_id
1 'polypeptide(L)'
;HNDLEEVGVDTFHHTFFEMLGNWSFGDYYKKEAIQWAWELFTERWELDKERLWATVYKDDDEAFNLWLEVTDIKPERVIRCGKKDNFWEMGDTGPCGPCSEIHFYIGDDLEKQHASGVNNSDMYWELWNLVFIQNNRIEDGSLVELPAKHVDTGAGLERIAAVMQGKDSNYDTDLFQPIILAIQEKAKSDYKINPIPHRVIADHIRMLCFSIADGALPSNEGRGYVLRRILRRASRFGRSLGLEEPFMFELVQVLVETMGDNFPEINEKKTHIEKVIRAEENSFNDTLDRGLNHFEKIINQE
;
A
#
# COMPACT_ATOMS: atom_id res chain seq x y z
N HIS A 1 -7.67 2.30 6.76
CA HIS A 1 -8.27 1.09 7.37
C HIS A 1 -9.64 0.76 6.76
N ASN A 2 -10.07 1.54 5.77
CA ASN A 2 -11.35 1.29 5.07
C ASN A 2 -11.29 0.02 4.21
N ASP A 3 -10.11 -0.29 3.67
CA ASP A 3 -9.87 -1.38 2.72
C ASP A 3 -9.21 -2.61 3.38
N LEU A 4 -9.32 -2.75 4.71
CA LEU A 4 -8.69 -3.85 5.45
C LEU A 4 -9.14 -5.23 4.96
N GLU A 5 -10.37 -5.36 4.51
CA GLU A 5 -10.92 -6.63 4.03
C GLU A 5 -10.33 -7.03 2.67
N GLU A 6 -9.87 -6.07 1.87
CA GLU A 6 -9.21 -6.32 0.57
C GLU A 6 -7.76 -6.78 0.74
N VAL A 7 -7.10 -6.42 1.86
CA VAL A 7 -5.71 -6.78 2.13
C VAL A 7 -5.53 -8.30 2.15
N GLY A 8 -4.71 -8.80 1.24
CA GLY A 8 -4.43 -10.21 1.00
C GLY A 8 -5.41 -10.90 0.04
N VAL A 9 -6.60 -10.33 -0.18
CA VAL A 9 -7.58 -10.81 -1.17
C VAL A 9 -7.15 -10.38 -2.56
N ASP A 10 -6.92 -9.09 -2.74
CA ASP A 10 -6.28 -8.59 -3.96
C ASP A 10 -4.74 -8.66 -3.90
N THR A 11 -4.08 -8.07 -4.88
CA THR A 11 -2.64 -8.20 -5.09
C THR A 11 -1.83 -6.96 -4.71
N PHE A 12 -2.49 -5.87 -4.26
CA PHE A 12 -1.84 -4.56 -4.12
C PHE A 12 -2.29 -3.71 -2.92
N HIS A 13 -3.39 -4.04 -2.21
CA HIS A 13 -3.73 -3.34 -0.98
C HIS A 13 -2.92 -3.84 0.22
N HIS A 14 -2.44 -2.90 1.02
CA HIS A 14 -1.60 -3.17 2.18
C HIS A 14 -2.04 -2.37 3.41
N THR A 15 -1.76 -2.89 4.61
CA THR A 15 -1.87 -2.13 5.87
C THR A 15 -0.64 -1.28 6.17
N PHE A 16 0.46 -1.59 5.51
CA PHE A 16 1.72 -0.85 5.56
C PHE A 16 2.41 -0.92 4.19
N PHE A 17 2.84 0.23 3.68
CA PHE A 17 3.62 0.31 2.44
C PHE A 17 4.66 1.43 2.55
N GLU A 18 5.69 1.35 1.73
CA GLU A 18 6.72 2.38 1.62
C GLU A 18 6.32 3.38 0.54
N MET A 19 6.22 4.65 0.92
CA MET A 19 5.89 5.73 -0.01
C MET A 19 7.17 6.43 -0.48
N LEU A 20 7.43 6.36 -1.77
CA LEU A 20 8.43 7.19 -2.45
C LEU A 20 7.80 8.50 -2.88
N GLY A 21 8.60 9.54 -3.00
CA GLY A 21 8.08 10.82 -3.48
C GLY A 21 9.09 11.95 -3.49
N ASN A 22 8.60 13.10 -3.95
CA ASN A 22 9.29 14.38 -3.85
C ASN A 22 8.30 15.46 -3.45
N TRP A 23 8.81 16.49 -2.77
CA TRP A 23 7.99 17.56 -2.18
C TRP A 23 8.59 18.91 -2.53
N SER A 24 7.72 19.88 -2.83
CA SER A 24 8.10 21.27 -3.07
C SER A 24 7.21 22.20 -2.24
N PHE A 25 7.84 23.10 -1.51
CA PHE A 25 7.17 24.10 -0.69
C PHE A 25 7.37 25.50 -1.29
N GLY A 26 6.83 25.70 -2.52
CA GLY A 26 6.94 26.94 -3.25
C GLY A 26 8.21 27.12 -4.06
N ASP A 27 8.92 26.03 -4.38
CA ASP A 27 10.15 26.03 -5.19
C ASP A 27 9.85 25.61 -6.64
N TYR A 28 9.74 24.33 -6.93
CA TYR A 28 9.29 23.82 -8.24
C TYR A 28 7.80 23.46 -8.22
N TYR A 29 7.21 23.25 -9.42
CA TYR A 29 5.80 22.92 -9.53
C TYR A 29 5.53 21.84 -10.61
N LYS A 30 4.41 21.90 -11.31
CA LYS A 30 3.92 20.88 -12.25
C LYS A 30 4.95 20.45 -13.29
N LYS A 31 5.63 21.44 -13.92
CA LYS A 31 6.56 21.19 -15.02
C LYS A 31 7.70 20.26 -14.63
N GLU A 32 8.40 20.61 -13.57
CA GLU A 32 9.54 19.83 -13.07
C GLU A 32 9.06 18.49 -12.51
N ALA A 33 7.96 18.47 -11.75
CA ALA A 33 7.41 17.24 -11.18
C ALA A 33 7.06 16.22 -12.25
N ILE A 34 6.38 16.64 -13.33
CA ILE A 34 6.02 15.78 -14.47
C ILE A 34 7.27 15.30 -15.22
N GLN A 35 8.19 16.22 -15.52
CA GLN A 35 9.41 15.90 -16.26
C GLN A 35 10.27 14.87 -15.49
N TRP A 36 10.49 15.09 -14.21
CA TRP A 36 11.32 14.19 -13.40
C TRP A 36 10.66 12.82 -13.17
N ALA A 37 9.34 12.80 -12.97
CA ALA A 37 8.64 11.53 -12.84
C ALA A 37 8.77 10.72 -14.15
N TRP A 38 8.56 11.35 -15.31
CA TRP A 38 8.71 10.68 -16.59
C TRP A 38 10.14 10.19 -16.85
N GLU A 39 11.16 11.04 -16.60
CA GLU A 39 12.57 10.65 -16.71
C GLU A 39 12.87 9.45 -15.80
N LEU A 40 12.40 9.48 -14.54
CA LEU A 40 12.62 8.40 -13.60
C LEU A 40 12.05 7.07 -14.09
N PHE A 41 10.80 7.07 -14.56
CA PHE A 41 10.15 5.86 -15.06
C PHE A 41 10.76 5.32 -16.33
N THR A 42 11.07 6.19 -17.28
CA THR A 42 11.42 5.78 -18.65
C THR A 42 12.92 5.69 -18.92
N GLU A 43 13.74 6.47 -18.20
CA GLU A 43 15.19 6.52 -18.44
C GLU A 43 16.00 5.87 -17.30
N ARG A 44 15.53 5.97 -16.06
CA ARG A 44 16.27 5.40 -14.90
C ARG A 44 15.81 3.99 -14.58
N TRP A 45 14.49 3.77 -14.58
CA TRP A 45 13.91 2.45 -14.34
C TRP A 45 13.61 1.67 -15.62
N GLU A 46 13.77 2.30 -16.79
CA GLU A 46 13.63 1.69 -18.11
C GLU A 46 12.28 0.96 -18.31
N LEU A 47 11.21 1.51 -17.73
CA LEU A 47 9.87 0.98 -17.94
C LEU A 47 9.41 1.24 -19.37
N ASP A 48 8.71 0.27 -19.94
CA ASP A 48 8.19 0.36 -21.31
C ASP A 48 7.17 1.50 -21.46
N LYS A 49 7.53 2.52 -22.23
CA LYS A 49 6.70 3.69 -22.51
C LYS A 49 5.35 3.32 -23.13
N GLU A 50 5.29 2.21 -23.90
CA GLU A 50 4.06 1.74 -24.52
C GLU A 50 3.07 1.15 -23.49
N ARG A 51 3.45 1.01 -22.23
CA ARG A 51 2.60 0.58 -21.13
C ARG A 51 2.18 1.72 -20.21
N LEU A 52 2.81 2.90 -20.35
CA LEU A 52 2.57 4.04 -19.47
C LEU A 52 1.41 4.91 -19.96
N TRP A 53 0.58 5.33 -19.03
CA TRP A 53 -0.54 6.23 -19.19
C TRP A 53 -0.46 7.32 -18.13
N ALA A 54 -0.89 8.53 -18.45
CA ALA A 54 -1.03 9.62 -17.50
C ALA A 54 -2.50 10.03 -17.38
N THR A 55 -2.93 10.35 -16.15
CA THR A 55 -4.21 10.99 -15.92
C THR A 55 -4.00 12.43 -15.44
N VAL A 56 -4.95 13.30 -15.73
CA VAL A 56 -4.97 14.68 -15.23
C VAL A 56 -6.38 15.05 -14.83
N TYR A 57 -6.51 15.97 -13.88
CA TYR A 57 -7.82 16.53 -13.56
C TYR A 57 -8.43 17.21 -14.79
N LYS A 58 -9.70 16.97 -15.05
CA LYS A 58 -10.41 17.38 -16.28
C LYS A 58 -10.28 18.86 -16.62
N ASP A 59 -10.22 19.72 -15.58
CA ASP A 59 -10.16 21.18 -15.71
C ASP A 59 -8.71 21.71 -15.59
N ASP A 60 -7.70 20.83 -15.47
CA ASP A 60 -6.27 21.19 -15.40
C ASP A 60 -5.61 21.14 -16.79
N ASP A 61 -5.90 22.14 -17.61
CA ASP A 61 -5.31 22.27 -18.95
C ASP A 61 -3.79 22.48 -18.88
N GLU A 62 -3.28 23.10 -17.80
CA GLU A 62 -1.85 23.30 -17.60
C GLU A 62 -1.13 21.95 -17.49
N ALA A 63 -1.60 21.05 -16.61
CA ALA A 63 -0.99 19.74 -16.48
C ALA A 63 -1.09 18.91 -17.76
N PHE A 64 -2.24 18.94 -18.46
CA PHE A 64 -2.41 18.26 -19.73
C PHE A 64 -1.37 18.72 -20.77
N ASN A 65 -1.23 20.03 -20.95
CA ASN A 65 -0.29 20.60 -21.92
C ASN A 65 1.17 20.33 -21.53
N LEU A 66 1.50 20.37 -20.22
CA LEU A 66 2.84 20.07 -19.74
C LEU A 66 3.24 18.61 -20.02
N TRP A 67 2.33 17.64 -19.87
CA TRP A 67 2.62 16.26 -20.26
C TRP A 67 3.08 16.15 -21.72
N LEU A 68 2.45 16.90 -22.62
CA LEU A 68 2.80 16.90 -24.05
C LEU A 68 4.04 17.76 -24.38
N GLU A 69 4.36 18.76 -23.55
CA GLU A 69 5.51 19.67 -23.75
C GLU A 69 6.82 19.06 -23.25
N VAL A 70 6.81 18.44 -22.05
CA VAL A 70 8.05 18.05 -21.35
C VAL A 70 8.33 16.54 -21.37
N THR A 71 7.45 15.76 -22.00
CA THR A 71 7.61 14.31 -22.16
C THR A 71 7.39 13.90 -23.62
N ASP A 72 7.70 12.66 -23.94
CA ASP A 72 7.39 12.05 -25.24
C ASP A 72 6.17 11.11 -25.18
N ILE A 73 5.30 11.27 -24.18
CA ILE A 73 4.06 10.52 -24.06
C ILE A 73 3.13 10.83 -25.25
N LYS A 74 2.47 9.81 -25.79
CA LYS A 74 1.49 9.99 -26.86
C LYS A 74 0.26 10.73 -26.35
N PRO A 75 -0.28 11.73 -27.06
CA PRO A 75 -1.44 12.51 -26.60
C PRO A 75 -2.66 11.66 -26.19
N GLU A 76 -2.92 10.57 -26.89
CA GLU A 76 -4.01 9.64 -26.61
C GLU A 76 -3.83 8.86 -25.30
N ARG A 77 -2.65 8.92 -24.69
CA ARG A 77 -2.33 8.29 -23.40
C ARG A 77 -2.40 9.25 -22.21
N VAL A 78 -2.78 10.51 -22.44
CA VAL A 78 -3.04 11.49 -21.38
C VAL A 78 -4.55 11.64 -21.23
N ILE A 79 -5.11 11.12 -20.14
CA ILE A 79 -6.54 10.98 -19.93
C ILE A 79 -7.04 12.03 -18.94
N ARG A 80 -8.14 12.72 -19.29
CA ARG A 80 -8.81 13.65 -18.39
C ARG A 80 -9.82 12.92 -17.51
N CYS A 81 -9.61 13.00 -16.20
CA CYS A 81 -10.44 12.33 -15.20
C CYS A 81 -11.17 13.32 -14.29
N GLY A 82 -12.17 12.84 -13.61
CA GLY A 82 -13.01 13.63 -12.72
C GLY A 82 -12.37 13.91 -11.35
N LYS A 83 -13.16 14.60 -10.52
CA LYS A 83 -12.73 14.95 -9.16
C LYS A 83 -12.42 13.71 -8.30
N LYS A 84 -13.15 12.62 -8.49
CA LYS A 84 -12.97 11.39 -7.73
C LYS A 84 -11.55 10.84 -7.84
N ASP A 85 -10.97 10.90 -9.04
CA ASP A 85 -9.69 10.28 -9.35
C ASP A 85 -8.53 11.29 -9.30
N ASN A 86 -8.71 12.49 -9.86
CA ASN A 86 -7.62 13.46 -10.05
C ASN A 86 -7.78 14.79 -9.30
N PHE A 87 -8.44 14.79 -8.14
CA PHE A 87 -8.44 15.95 -7.24
C PHE A 87 -8.24 15.48 -5.80
N TRP A 88 -7.07 15.78 -5.25
CA TRP A 88 -6.71 15.36 -3.91
C TRP A 88 -7.17 16.37 -2.85
N GLU A 89 -7.72 15.89 -1.76
CA GLU A 89 -8.20 16.67 -0.61
C GLU A 89 -7.72 16.01 0.68
N MET A 90 -7.15 16.80 1.58
CA MET A 90 -6.70 16.31 2.88
C MET A 90 -7.88 15.82 3.76
N GLY A 91 -9.05 16.41 3.56
CA GLY A 91 -10.29 16.13 4.27
C GLY A 91 -11.35 17.15 3.94
N ASP A 92 -12.33 17.32 4.84
CA ASP A 92 -13.40 18.32 4.69
C ASP A 92 -12.86 19.75 4.65
N THR A 93 -11.72 20.00 5.29
CA THR A 93 -10.97 21.26 5.27
C THR A 93 -9.47 20.97 5.13
N GLY A 94 -8.72 21.94 4.63
CA GLY A 94 -7.26 21.83 4.50
C GLY A 94 -6.73 21.94 3.08
N PRO A 95 -5.44 21.70 2.88
CA PRO A 95 -4.79 21.76 1.58
C PRO A 95 -5.44 20.82 0.57
N CYS A 96 -5.57 21.28 -0.67
CA CYS A 96 -6.13 20.49 -1.76
C CYS A 96 -5.69 21.02 -3.13
N GLY A 97 -5.89 20.23 -4.14
CA GLY A 97 -5.60 20.61 -5.51
C GLY A 97 -5.74 19.47 -6.53
N PRO A 98 -5.63 19.79 -7.82
CA PRO A 98 -5.62 18.78 -8.86
C PRO A 98 -4.41 17.87 -8.71
N CYS A 99 -4.55 16.64 -9.18
CA CYS A 99 -3.42 15.72 -9.28
C CYS A 99 -3.34 15.06 -10.65
N SER A 100 -2.19 14.47 -10.89
CA SER A 100 -1.88 13.71 -12.09
C SER A 100 -1.27 12.38 -11.68
N GLU A 101 -1.75 11.30 -12.26
CA GLU A 101 -1.27 9.96 -11.93
C GLU A 101 -0.55 9.33 -13.10
N ILE A 102 0.42 8.47 -12.80
CA ILE A 102 1.09 7.62 -13.79
C ILE A 102 0.61 6.19 -13.57
N HIS A 103 0.02 5.61 -14.61
CA HIS A 103 -0.46 4.24 -14.61
C HIS A 103 0.39 3.37 -15.53
N PHE A 104 0.56 2.13 -15.15
CA PHE A 104 1.25 1.10 -15.92
C PHE A 104 0.29 -0.04 -16.28
N TYR A 105 0.25 -0.40 -17.54
CA TYR A 105 -0.52 -1.54 -18.01
C TYR A 105 0.24 -2.84 -17.82
N ILE A 106 -0.29 -3.74 -16.98
CA ILE A 106 0.35 -5.02 -16.62
C ILE A 106 -0.01 -6.18 -17.56
N GLY A 107 -1.01 -6.02 -18.44
CA GLY A 107 -1.45 -7.09 -19.33
C GLY A 107 -0.39 -7.51 -20.35
N ASP A 108 -0.40 -8.77 -20.77
CA ASP A 108 0.56 -9.33 -21.72
C ASP A 108 0.39 -8.79 -23.15
N ASP A 109 -0.82 -8.47 -23.53
CA ASP A 109 -1.19 -8.04 -24.88
C ASP A 109 -1.37 -6.51 -24.96
N LEU A 110 -0.39 -5.83 -25.53
CA LEU A 110 -0.38 -4.37 -25.63
C LEU A 110 -1.51 -3.81 -26.52
N GLU A 111 -2.04 -4.61 -27.45
CA GLU A 111 -3.14 -4.19 -28.33
C GLU A 111 -4.49 -4.10 -27.59
N LYS A 112 -4.58 -4.68 -26.40
CA LYS A 112 -5.79 -4.62 -25.55
C LYS A 112 -5.85 -3.39 -24.67
N GLN A 113 -4.86 -2.52 -24.73
CA GLN A 113 -4.89 -1.27 -23.97
C GLN A 113 -5.97 -0.33 -24.49
N HIS A 114 -6.70 0.27 -23.56
CA HIS A 114 -7.78 1.19 -23.88
C HIS A 114 -7.85 2.33 -22.86
N ALA A 115 -8.05 3.56 -23.32
CA ALA A 115 -8.15 4.74 -22.47
C ALA A 115 -9.22 4.59 -21.35
N SER A 116 -10.35 3.93 -21.66
CA SER A 116 -11.41 3.67 -20.70
C SER A 116 -11.06 2.63 -19.63
N GLY A 117 -9.96 1.91 -19.77
CA GLY A 117 -9.46 0.95 -18.77
C GLY A 117 -8.69 1.63 -17.64
N VAL A 118 -8.09 2.79 -17.90
CA VAL A 118 -7.37 3.56 -16.87
C VAL A 118 -8.37 3.98 -15.79
N ASN A 119 -8.03 3.76 -14.52
CA ASN A 119 -8.90 3.93 -13.34
C ASN A 119 -10.17 3.05 -13.28
N ASN A 120 -10.34 2.09 -14.21
CA ASN A 120 -11.53 1.24 -14.26
C ASN A 120 -11.23 -0.27 -14.40
N SER A 121 -9.97 -0.64 -14.61
CA SER A 121 -9.56 -2.03 -14.81
C SER A 121 -8.32 -2.34 -13.99
N ASP A 122 -8.29 -3.51 -13.36
CA ASP A 122 -7.16 -4.02 -12.60
C ASP A 122 -5.89 -4.25 -13.44
N MET A 123 -6.00 -4.11 -14.78
CA MET A 123 -4.85 -4.16 -15.68
C MET A 123 -4.03 -2.88 -15.69
N TYR A 124 -4.52 -1.78 -15.09
CA TYR A 124 -3.82 -0.49 -15.04
C TYR A 124 -3.49 -0.15 -13.59
N TRP A 125 -2.24 -0.32 -13.23
CA TRP A 125 -1.77 -0.01 -11.87
C TRP A 125 -1.33 1.44 -11.77
N GLU A 126 -1.96 2.20 -10.89
CA GLU A 126 -1.45 3.50 -10.45
C GLU A 126 -0.13 3.29 -9.73
N LEU A 127 0.95 3.84 -10.29
CA LEU A 127 2.30 3.75 -9.72
C LEU A 127 2.70 5.03 -8.99
N TRP A 128 2.28 6.19 -9.47
CA TRP A 128 2.66 7.47 -8.89
C TRP A 128 1.54 8.47 -8.98
N ASN A 129 1.27 9.19 -7.89
CA ASN A 129 0.35 10.30 -7.83
C ASN A 129 1.13 11.61 -7.61
N LEU A 130 1.00 12.55 -8.53
CA LEU A 130 1.60 13.89 -8.49
C LEU A 130 0.53 14.89 -8.04
N VAL A 131 0.52 15.25 -6.76
CA VAL A 131 -0.47 16.16 -6.20
C VAL A 131 0.04 17.60 -6.29
N PHE A 132 -0.76 18.47 -6.89
CA PHE A 132 -0.46 19.90 -7.08
C PHE A 132 -1.30 20.74 -6.13
N ILE A 133 -0.78 20.95 -4.91
CA ILE A 133 -1.47 21.68 -3.87
C ILE A 133 -1.42 23.17 -4.18
N GLN A 134 -2.57 23.75 -4.50
CA GLN A 134 -2.71 25.16 -4.85
C GLN A 134 -3.83 25.86 -4.10
N ASN A 135 -4.70 25.14 -3.41
CA ASN A 135 -5.82 25.69 -2.67
C ASN A 135 -5.86 25.17 -1.24
N ASN A 136 -6.56 25.91 -0.39
CA ASN A 136 -7.01 25.48 0.93
C ASN A 136 -8.54 25.46 0.95
N ARG A 137 -9.16 24.36 1.33
CA ARG A 137 -10.59 24.27 1.56
C ARG A 137 -10.91 24.76 2.95
N ILE A 138 -11.81 25.73 3.06
CA ILE A 138 -12.27 26.29 4.34
C ILE A 138 -13.63 25.67 4.75
N GLU A 139 -14.10 25.99 5.96
CA GLU A 139 -15.26 25.34 6.60
C GLU A 139 -16.56 25.43 5.80
N ASP A 140 -16.76 26.47 5.00
CA ASP A 140 -17.93 26.61 4.12
C ASP A 140 -17.84 25.82 2.81
N GLY A 141 -16.73 25.05 2.62
CA GLY A 141 -16.44 24.26 1.44
C GLY A 141 -15.82 25.02 0.27
N SER A 142 -15.63 26.35 0.39
CA SER A 142 -15.00 27.15 -0.64
C SER A 142 -13.49 26.91 -0.70
N LEU A 143 -12.90 27.14 -1.89
CA LEU A 143 -11.47 27.00 -2.12
C LEU A 143 -10.82 28.37 -2.12
N VAL A 144 -9.82 28.55 -1.28
CA VAL A 144 -8.98 29.75 -1.21
C VAL A 144 -7.61 29.42 -1.78
N GLU A 145 -7.15 30.18 -2.76
CA GLU A 145 -5.83 29.96 -3.36
C GLU A 145 -4.73 30.21 -2.31
N LEU A 146 -3.74 29.31 -2.28
CA LEU A 146 -2.58 29.42 -1.41
C LEU A 146 -1.62 30.49 -1.92
N PRO A 147 -0.87 31.16 -1.04
CA PRO A 147 0.09 32.21 -1.42
C PRO A 147 1.28 31.64 -2.23
N ALA A 148 1.53 30.36 -2.13
CA ALA A 148 2.51 29.62 -2.93
C ALA A 148 1.92 28.28 -3.34
N LYS A 149 2.38 27.76 -4.48
CA LYS A 149 2.00 26.43 -4.99
C LYS A 149 2.99 25.40 -4.48
N HIS A 150 2.49 24.23 -4.13
CA HIS A 150 3.28 23.15 -3.56
C HIS A 150 3.11 21.85 -4.37
N VAL A 151 4.09 20.97 -4.27
CA VAL A 151 4.03 19.62 -4.83
C VAL A 151 4.14 18.63 -3.69
N ASP A 152 3.22 17.67 -3.67
CA ASP A 152 3.27 16.50 -2.80
C ASP A 152 3.04 15.28 -3.69
N THR A 153 4.02 14.39 -3.76
CA THR A 153 3.91 13.20 -4.62
C THR A 153 3.97 11.93 -3.79
N GLY A 154 3.33 10.89 -4.29
CA GLY A 154 3.35 9.58 -3.64
C GLY A 154 3.37 8.43 -4.65
N ALA A 155 4.33 7.51 -4.46
CA ALA A 155 4.46 6.29 -5.23
C ALA A 155 4.64 5.10 -4.29
N GLY A 156 3.87 4.04 -4.49
CA GLY A 156 4.02 2.81 -3.71
C GLY A 156 5.24 2.01 -4.16
N LEU A 157 6.25 1.88 -3.28
CA LEU A 157 7.45 1.09 -3.58
C LEU A 157 7.07 -0.34 -3.97
N GLU A 158 6.14 -0.96 -3.28
CA GLU A 158 5.72 -2.35 -3.52
C GLU A 158 5.14 -2.55 -4.93
N ARG A 159 4.32 -1.59 -5.41
CA ARG A 159 3.78 -1.63 -6.79
C ARG A 159 4.88 -1.44 -7.83
N ILE A 160 5.78 -0.50 -7.60
CA ILE A 160 6.92 -0.24 -8.49
C ILE A 160 7.82 -1.47 -8.54
N ALA A 161 8.16 -2.06 -7.39
CA ALA A 161 8.96 -3.27 -7.31
C ALA A 161 8.31 -4.45 -8.06
N ALA A 162 6.99 -4.62 -7.95
CA ALA A 162 6.28 -5.65 -8.68
C ALA A 162 6.38 -5.45 -10.21
N VAL A 163 6.12 -4.25 -10.69
CA VAL A 163 6.25 -3.92 -12.12
C VAL A 163 7.68 -4.14 -12.62
N MET A 164 8.69 -3.66 -11.89
CA MET A 164 10.10 -3.82 -12.26
C MET A 164 10.56 -5.28 -12.26
N GLN A 165 9.99 -6.12 -11.39
CA GLN A 165 10.27 -7.56 -11.31
C GLN A 165 9.37 -8.40 -12.23
N GLY A 166 8.48 -7.77 -13.03
CA GLY A 166 7.55 -8.47 -13.91
C GLY A 166 6.58 -9.37 -13.16
N LYS A 167 6.04 -8.89 -12.03
CA LYS A 167 5.09 -9.62 -11.18
C LYS A 167 3.69 -9.00 -11.26
N ASP A 168 2.68 -9.83 -11.16
CA ASP A 168 1.26 -9.44 -11.16
C ASP A 168 0.71 -9.25 -9.73
N SER A 169 1.59 -9.35 -8.74
CA SER A 169 1.24 -9.21 -7.33
C SER A 169 2.43 -8.64 -6.55
N ASN A 170 2.17 -7.66 -5.70
CA ASN A 170 3.17 -7.14 -4.77
C ASN A 170 3.73 -8.25 -3.85
N TYR A 171 2.88 -9.21 -3.50
CA TYR A 171 3.26 -10.35 -2.65
C TYR A 171 4.24 -11.34 -3.30
N ASP A 172 4.40 -11.29 -4.63
CA ASP A 172 5.32 -12.16 -5.38
C ASP A 172 6.71 -11.54 -5.60
N THR A 173 6.94 -10.36 -5.01
CA THR A 173 8.22 -9.66 -5.04
C THR A 173 9.17 -10.17 -3.95
N ASP A 174 10.43 -9.80 -4.06
CA ASP A 174 11.47 -10.03 -3.04
C ASP A 174 11.18 -9.36 -1.70
N LEU A 175 10.30 -8.35 -1.66
CA LEU A 175 9.85 -7.69 -0.44
C LEU A 175 8.99 -8.59 0.46
N PHE A 176 8.20 -9.48 -0.13
CA PHE A 176 7.25 -10.33 0.58
C PHE A 176 7.62 -11.81 0.59
N GLN A 177 8.29 -12.29 -0.46
CA GLN A 177 8.56 -13.71 -0.63
C GLN A 177 9.34 -14.36 0.54
N PRO A 178 10.36 -13.72 1.16
CA PRO A 178 11.02 -14.30 2.32
C PRO A 178 10.05 -14.58 3.48
N ILE A 179 9.10 -13.67 3.73
CA ILE A 179 8.11 -13.81 4.80
C ILE A 179 7.10 -14.90 4.44
N ILE A 180 6.61 -14.91 3.19
CA ILE A 180 5.66 -15.91 2.69
C ILE A 180 6.27 -17.32 2.75
N LEU A 181 7.52 -17.48 2.36
CA LEU A 181 8.23 -18.76 2.44
C LEU A 181 8.38 -19.26 3.89
N ALA A 182 8.70 -18.37 4.82
CA ALA A 182 8.77 -18.71 6.24
C ALA A 182 7.40 -19.16 6.80
N ILE A 183 6.31 -18.51 6.38
CA ILE A 183 4.94 -18.91 6.77
C ILE A 183 4.62 -20.29 6.17
N GLN A 184 4.92 -20.49 4.88
CA GLN A 184 4.68 -21.75 4.17
C GLN A 184 5.41 -22.92 4.82
N GLU A 185 6.68 -22.75 5.16
CA GLU A 185 7.49 -23.75 5.84
C GLU A 185 6.90 -24.12 7.21
N LYS A 186 6.54 -23.10 8.00
CA LYS A 186 5.98 -23.27 9.33
C LYS A 186 4.60 -23.95 9.31
N ALA A 187 3.72 -23.53 8.40
CA ALA A 187 2.36 -24.06 8.26
C ALA A 187 2.29 -25.36 7.45
N LYS A 188 3.35 -25.74 6.76
CA LYS A 188 3.36 -26.84 5.78
C LYS A 188 2.23 -26.71 4.75
N SER A 189 1.96 -25.49 4.32
CA SER A 189 0.88 -25.11 3.44
C SER A 189 1.43 -24.40 2.20
N ASP A 190 0.96 -24.76 1.02
CA ASP A 190 1.43 -24.17 -0.24
C ASP A 190 0.73 -22.82 -0.50
N TYR A 191 1.52 -21.76 -0.61
CA TYR A 191 1.07 -20.43 -0.94
C TYR A 191 0.27 -20.35 -2.25
N LYS A 192 0.68 -21.10 -3.27
CA LYS A 192 0.00 -21.12 -4.57
C LYS A 192 -1.41 -21.71 -4.51
N ILE A 193 -1.66 -22.61 -3.55
CA ILE A 193 -2.98 -23.24 -3.36
C ILE A 193 -3.88 -22.37 -2.49
N ASN A 194 -3.31 -21.74 -1.47
CA ASN A 194 -4.07 -20.93 -0.51
C ASN A 194 -3.36 -19.59 -0.23
N PRO A 195 -3.36 -18.63 -1.18
CA PRO A 195 -2.57 -17.42 -1.08
C PRO A 195 -3.04 -16.45 0.01
N ILE A 196 -4.35 -16.31 0.24
CA ILE A 196 -4.92 -15.26 1.10
C ILE A 196 -4.35 -15.27 2.53
N PRO A 197 -4.35 -16.38 3.28
CA PRO A 197 -3.78 -16.40 4.61
C PRO A 197 -2.31 -15.99 4.67
N HIS A 198 -1.51 -16.47 3.71
CA HIS A 198 -0.09 -16.14 3.64
C HIS A 198 0.13 -14.64 3.38
N ARG A 199 -0.63 -14.05 2.45
CA ARG A 199 -0.58 -12.61 2.13
C ARG A 199 -0.97 -11.75 3.32
N VAL A 200 -2.08 -12.09 3.98
CA VAL A 200 -2.55 -11.36 5.17
C VAL A 200 -1.51 -11.37 6.27
N ILE A 201 -0.93 -12.53 6.58
CA ILE A 201 0.08 -12.65 7.64
C ILE A 201 1.34 -11.86 7.26
N ALA A 202 1.80 -11.98 6.00
CA ALA A 202 2.99 -11.29 5.52
C ALA A 202 2.83 -9.76 5.51
N ASP A 203 1.67 -9.24 5.14
CA ASP A 203 1.35 -7.82 5.23
C ASP A 203 1.32 -7.34 6.68
N HIS A 204 0.59 -8.04 7.51
CA HIS A 204 0.31 -7.61 8.88
C HIS A 204 1.55 -7.64 9.77
N ILE A 205 2.48 -8.58 9.60
CA ILE A 205 3.72 -8.61 10.37
C ILE A 205 4.58 -7.38 10.07
N ARG A 206 4.63 -6.89 8.83
CA ARG A 206 5.33 -5.66 8.48
C ARG A 206 4.76 -4.48 9.26
N MET A 207 3.45 -4.25 9.16
CA MET A 207 2.75 -3.16 9.86
C MET A 207 2.97 -3.23 11.38
N LEU A 208 2.85 -4.40 11.97
CA LEU A 208 3.02 -4.58 13.41
C LEU A 208 4.44 -4.26 13.88
N CYS A 209 5.46 -4.75 13.15
CA CYS A 209 6.85 -4.52 13.52
C CYS A 209 7.20 -3.03 13.49
N PHE A 210 6.85 -2.32 12.42
CA PHE A 210 7.14 -0.88 12.30
C PHE A 210 6.35 -0.08 13.34
N SER A 211 5.06 -0.34 13.51
CA SER A 211 4.25 0.39 14.49
C SER A 211 4.72 0.18 15.94
N ILE A 212 5.13 -1.04 16.30
CA ILE A 212 5.66 -1.33 17.64
C ILE A 212 7.05 -0.71 17.81
N ALA A 213 7.89 -0.74 16.76
CA ALA A 213 9.18 -0.04 16.76
C ALA A 213 9.01 1.46 17.02
N ASP A 214 7.96 2.08 16.47
CA ASP A 214 7.60 3.49 16.69
C ASP A 214 6.90 3.75 18.04
N GLY A 215 6.76 2.72 18.89
CA GLY A 215 6.25 2.86 20.25
C GLY A 215 4.73 2.71 20.39
N ALA A 216 4.00 2.30 19.33
CA ALA A 216 2.61 1.95 19.45
C ALA A 216 2.45 0.55 20.04
N LEU A 217 1.53 0.37 20.99
CA LEU A 217 1.27 -0.93 21.63
C LEU A 217 -0.18 -1.35 21.43
N PRO A 218 -0.48 -2.65 21.26
CA PRO A 218 -1.84 -3.15 21.22
C PRO A 218 -2.61 -2.76 22.49
N SER A 219 -3.81 -2.20 22.29
CA SER A 219 -4.67 -1.78 23.40
C SER A 219 -6.15 -1.86 23.03
N ASN A 220 -7.04 -1.42 23.93
CA ASN A 220 -8.49 -1.40 23.68
C ASN A 220 -8.96 -0.11 23.01
N GLU A 221 -8.12 0.91 22.91
CA GLU A 221 -8.51 2.25 22.47
C GLU A 221 -7.51 2.84 21.48
N GLY A 222 -7.97 3.81 20.70
CA GLY A 222 -7.16 4.60 19.78
C GLY A 222 -6.37 3.76 18.76
N ARG A 223 -5.14 4.19 18.48
CA ARG A 223 -4.24 3.49 17.54
C ARG A 223 -3.85 2.09 18.00
N GLY A 224 -3.77 1.85 19.30
CA GLY A 224 -3.47 0.52 19.83
C GLY A 224 -4.58 -0.50 19.59
N TYR A 225 -5.85 -0.07 19.51
CA TYR A 225 -6.96 -0.91 19.08
C TYR A 225 -6.79 -1.39 17.63
N VAL A 226 -6.30 -0.52 16.75
CA VAL A 226 -6.03 -0.89 15.36
C VAL A 226 -4.95 -1.97 15.29
N LEU A 227 -3.83 -1.79 16.01
CA LEU A 227 -2.76 -2.81 16.08
C LEU A 227 -3.30 -4.15 16.57
N ARG A 228 -4.08 -4.13 17.66
CA ARG A 228 -4.70 -5.33 18.21
C ARG A 228 -5.61 -6.02 17.20
N ARG A 229 -6.43 -5.27 16.48
CA ARG A 229 -7.30 -5.80 15.42
C ARG A 229 -6.50 -6.46 14.30
N ILE A 230 -5.44 -5.82 13.83
CA ILE A 230 -4.55 -6.33 12.78
C ILE A 230 -3.86 -7.62 13.22
N LEU A 231 -3.28 -7.64 14.42
CA LEU A 231 -2.64 -8.83 14.97
C LEU A 231 -3.61 -10.01 15.06
N ARG A 232 -4.80 -9.79 15.63
CA ARG A 232 -5.83 -10.82 15.76
C ARG A 232 -6.35 -11.32 14.40
N ARG A 233 -6.42 -10.45 13.41
CA ARG A 233 -6.74 -10.86 12.03
C ARG A 233 -5.69 -11.82 11.49
N ALA A 234 -4.41 -11.50 11.63
CA ALA A 234 -3.32 -12.37 11.21
C ALA A 234 -3.29 -13.69 11.97
N SER A 235 -3.45 -13.68 13.30
CA SER A 235 -3.51 -14.91 14.12
C SER A 235 -4.67 -15.82 13.68
N ARG A 236 -5.84 -15.26 13.37
CA ARG A 236 -6.99 -16.03 12.85
C ARG A 236 -6.66 -16.70 11.52
N PHE A 237 -5.97 -16.01 10.60
CA PHE A 237 -5.52 -16.60 9.35
C PHE A 237 -4.43 -17.67 9.58
N GLY A 238 -3.56 -17.49 10.58
CA GLY A 238 -2.62 -18.52 11.01
C GLY A 238 -3.33 -19.80 11.46
N ARG A 239 -4.39 -19.68 12.25
CA ARG A 239 -5.23 -20.83 12.63
C ARG A 239 -5.87 -21.54 11.44
N SER A 240 -6.27 -20.82 10.40
CA SER A 240 -6.78 -21.44 9.16
C SER A 240 -5.71 -22.22 8.39
N LEU A 241 -4.44 -21.97 8.68
CA LEU A 241 -3.29 -22.73 8.17
C LEU A 241 -2.84 -23.85 9.13
N GLY A 242 -3.54 -24.07 10.25
CA GLY A 242 -3.20 -25.06 11.26
C GLY A 242 -2.17 -24.61 12.31
N LEU A 243 -1.87 -23.31 12.38
CA LEU A 243 -0.97 -22.73 13.37
C LEU A 243 -1.78 -22.35 14.62
N GLU A 244 -1.85 -23.26 15.59
CA GLU A 244 -2.63 -23.08 16.83
C GLU A 244 -1.86 -22.31 17.91
N GLU A 245 -0.55 -22.51 17.96
CA GLU A 245 0.34 -21.83 18.89
C GLU A 245 0.77 -20.45 18.36
N PRO A 246 1.20 -19.52 19.22
CA PRO A 246 1.78 -18.26 18.81
C PRO A 246 2.98 -18.46 17.87
N PHE A 247 2.98 -17.79 16.74
CA PHE A 247 3.98 -17.99 15.69
C PHE A 247 4.49 -16.68 15.08
N MET A 248 3.68 -15.61 15.09
CA MET A 248 3.99 -14.37 14.39
C MET A 248 5.27 -13.71 14.92
N PHE A 249 5.56 -13.87 16.21
CA PHE A 249 6.80 -13.33 16.80
C PHE A 249 8.07 -13.90 16.15
N GLU A 250 8.03 -15.12 15.61
CA GLU A 250 9.16 -15.74 14.93
C GLU A 250 9.41 -15.13 13.54
N LEU A 251 8.37 -14.57 12.90
CA LEU A 251 8.49 -13.89 11.61
C LEU A 251 9.22 -12.52 11.73
N VAL A 252 9.34 -11.98 12.94
CA VAL A 252 10.07 -10.72 13.20
C VAL A 252 11.54 -10.84 12.73
N GLN A 253 12.18 -11.99 12.97
CA GLN A 253 13.55 -12.24 12.51
C GLN A 253 13.65 -12.16 10.99
N VAL A 254 12.71 -12.76 10.27
CA VAL A 254 12.69 -12.74 8.80
C VAL A 254 12.54 -11.31 8.28
N LEU A 255 11.68 -10.51 8.92
CA LEU A 255 11.52 -9.12 8.55
C LEU A 255 12.79 -8.30 8.82
N VAL A 256 13.46 -8.52 9.95
CA VAL A 256 14.76 -7.88 10.25
C VAL A 256 15.80 -8.23 9.19
N GLU A 257 15.87 -9.47 8.75
CA GLU A 257 16.79 -9.91 7.69
C GLU A 257 16.45 -9.28 6.32
N THR A 258 15.18 -8.99 6.06
CA THR A 258 14.72 -8.43 4.79
C THR A 258 14.84 -6.91 4.75
N MET A 259 14.52 -6.22 5.85
CA MET A 259 14.35 -4.76 5.89
C MET A 259 15.29 -4.06 6.88
N GLY A 260 15.92 -4.79 7.80
CA GLY A 260 16.65 -4.20 8.94
C GLY A 260 17.89 -3.40 8.55
N ASP A 261 18.50 -3.63 7.40
CA ASP A 261 19.62 -2.83 6.90
C ASP A 261 19.17 -1.40 6.55
N ASN A 262 17.97 -1.24 6.03
CA ASN A 262 17.40 0.06 5.66
C ASN A 262 16.65 0.71 6.83
N PHE A 263 16.15 -0.09 7.77
CA PHE A 263 15.34 0.32 8.92
C PHE A 263 15.93 -0.26 10.21
N PRO A 264 17.06 0.27 10.69
CA PRO A 264 17.77 -0.27 11.84
C PRO A 264 16.95 -0.33 13.12
N GLU A 265 15.92 0.50 13.26
CA GLU A 265 15.02 0.54 14.41
C GLU A 265 14.26 -0.77 14.64
N ILE A 266 13.92 -1.52 13.58
CA ILE A 266 13.26 -2.83 13.75
C ILE A 266 14.25 -3.88 14.26
N ASN A 267 15.52 -3.80 13.89
CA ASN A 267 16.57 -4.66 14.41
C ASN A 267 16.91 -4.31 15.86
N GLU A 268 17.12 -3.03 16.19
CA GLU A 268 17.42 -2.56 17.54
C GLU A 268 16.32 -2.94 18.54
N LYS A 269 15.05 -2.89 18.13
CA LYS A 269 13.89 -3.18 18.97
C LYS A 269 13.33 -4.60 18.79
N LYS A 270 13.99 -5.46 18.03
CA LYS A 270 13.54 -6.83 17.72
C LYS A 270 12.99 -7.59 18.91
N THR A 271 13.77 -7.69 20.00
CA THR A 271 13.35 -8.43 21.20
C THR A 271 12.10 -7.83 21.86
N HIS A 272 11.93 -6.51 21.78
CA HIS A 272 10.73 -5.85 22.29
C HIS A 272 9.53 -6.18 21.41
N ILE A 273 9.67 -6.09 20.10
CA ILE A 273 8.63 -6.41 19.11
C ILE A 273 8.16 -7.86 19.29
N GLU A 274 9.08 -8.82 19.35
CA GLU A 274 8.79 -10.23 19.56
C GLU A 274 7.97 -10.47 20.86
N LYS A 275 8.37 -9.83 21.96
CA LYS A 275 7.67 -9.95 23.24
C LYS A 275 6.24 -9.39 23.18
N VAL A 276 6.05 -8.23 22.55
CA VAL A 276 4.74 -7.60 22.43
C VAL A 276 3.81 -8.45 21.58
N ILE A 277 4.27 -8.89 20.42
CA ILE A 277 3.48 -9.72 19.50
C ILE A 277 3.11 -11.04 20.18
N ARG A 278 4.08 -11.74 20.77
CA ARG A 278 3.85 -13.01 21.44
C ARG A 278 2.85 -12.91 22.59
N ALA A 279 2.94 -11.84 23.39
CA ALA A 279 2.03 -11.63 24.52
C ALA A 279 0.58 -11.40 24.07
N GLU A 280 0.37 -10.57 23.03
CA GLU A 280 -0.98 -10.30 22.51
C GLU A 280 -1.54 -11.53 21.78
N GLU A 281 -0.72 -12.27 21.04
CA GLU A 281 -1.11 -13.50 20.35
C GLU A 281 -1.53 -14.59 21.34
N ASN A 282 -0.78 -14.80 22.43
CA ASN A 282 -1.17 -15.69 23.53
C ASN A 282 -2.53 -15.31 24.12
N SER A 283 -2.68 -14.02 24.48
CA SER A 283 -3.94 -13.51 25.05
C SER A 283 -5.14 -13.69 24.12
N PHE A 284 -4.92 -13.56 22.81
CA PHE A 284 -5.96 -13.79 21.82
C PHE A 284 -6.31 -15.26 21.68
N ASN A 285 -5.32 -16.16 21.62
CA ASN A 285 -5.52 -17.60 21.51
C ASN A 285 -6.30 -18.13 22.70
N ASP A 286 -5.93 -17.74 23.94
CA ASP A 286 -6.68 -18.08 25.16
C ASP A 286 -8.15 -17.64 25.11
N THR A 287 -8.41 -16.49 24.52
CA THR A 287 -9.78 -15.96 24.38
C THR A 287 -10.56 -16.72 23.32
N LEU A 288 -9.93 -17.04 22.20
CA LEU A 288 -10.53 -17.79 21.11
C LEU A 288 -10.88 -19.23 21.54
N ASP A 289 -9.94 -19.91 22.20
CA ASP A 289 -10.14 -21.28 22.68
C ASP A 289 -11.27 -21.37 23.71
N ARG A 290 -11.36 -20.40 24.62
CA ARG A 290 -12.51 -20.31 25.55
C ARG A 290 -13.83 -20.10 24.80
N GLY A 291 -13.84 -19.25 23.78
CA GLY A 291 -15.03 -19.02 22.95
C GLY A 291 -15.46 -20.27 22.18
N LEU A 292 -14.53 -20.97 21.53
CA LEU A 292 -14.80 -22.21 20.82
C LEU A 292 -15.32 -23.32 21.74
N ASN A 293 -14.67 -23.53 22.89
CA ASN A 293 -15.12 -24.50 23.90
C ASN A 293 -16.54 -24.19 24.43
N HIS A 294 -16.89 -22.91 24.56
CA HIS A 294 -18.24 -22.52 24.95
C HIS A 294 -19.26 -22.82 23.86
N PHE A 295 -18.91 -22.51 22.63
CA PHE A 295 -19.76 -22.77 21.44
C PHE A 295 -20.02 -24.28 21.25
N GLU A 296 -18.98 -25.11 21.35
CA GLU A 296 -19.12 -26.59 21.28
C GLU A 296 -20.03 -27.16 22.35
N LYS A 297 -19.95 -26.64 23.60
CA LYS A 297 -20.85 -27.06 24.67
C LYS A 297 -22.31 -26.75 24.38
N ILE A 298 -22.60 -25.62 23.71
CA ILE A 298 -23.98 -25.25 23.32
C ILE A 298 -24.49 -26.20 22.22
N ILE A 299 -23.69 -26.46 21.19
CA ILE A 299 -24.09 -27.37 20.09
C ILE A 299 -24.32 -28.81 20.58
N ASN A 300 -23.48 -29.28 21.51
CA ASN A 300 -23.62 -30.65 22.02
C ASN A 300 -24.72 -30.81 23.09
N GLN A 301 -25.45 -29.73 23.45
CA GLN A 301 -26.61 -29.75 24.33
C GLN A 301 -27.96 -29.75 23.60
N GLU A 302 -27.93 -29.62 22.26
CA GLU A 302 -29.06 -29.86 21.36
C GLU A 302 -28.99 -31.30 20.75
#